data_25d0473a9a0c89dd47064d25076f8bd4
#
_entry.id   25d0473a9a0c89dd47064d25076f8bd4
#
_cell.length_a   1.000
_cell.length_b   1.000
_cell.length_c   1.000
_cell.angle_alpha   90.00
_cell.angle_beta   90.00
_cell.angle_gamma   90.00
#
_symmetry.space_group_name_H-M   'P 1'
#
loop_
_entity.id
_entity.type
_entity.pdbx_description
1 polymer ?
#
loop_
_entity_poly.entity_id
_entity_poly.type
_entity_poly.pdbx_seq_one_letter_code
_entity_poly.pdbx_strand_id
1 'polypeptide(L)'
;MRGGGFDRVWGPAGSYIEGNNELALALIVTIPLMRLLQMHANRPWIKRGLLGAMILTALAALGSQSRGALLALLAMAAVLWWRSADKVRDGIILLVVGVASIAFMPANWTARMDTIQEYGEDESAMGRINAWHMAWNLASNNFFGGGFDVATVENFTRYAAVVEPRAAHSIYFQILGEHGFVGLFIYLLMWWFVWLSAGHLRKAARDIPEARWLSDLGALSQVSMAGFAVGGAFLSLAYFDLPYNILVLVVLGRAWLARRAWIEEARTMPLPDTRFNRLVADLAGLPRPLSA
;
A
#
# COMPACT_ATOMS: atom_id res chain seq x y z
N MET A 1 23.17 -15.69 10.23
CA MET A 1 23.47 -15.41 8.82
C MET A 1 23.01 -16.62 8.01
N ARG A 2 21.86 -16.56 7.35
CA ARG A 2 21.40 -17.61 6.42
C ARG A 2 22.00 -17.30 5.07
N GLY A 3 22.69 -18.29 4.49
CA GLY A 3 23.59 -18.18 3.36
C GLY A 3 23.02 -17.49 2.13
N GLY A 4 23.81 -16.61 1.56
CA GLY A 4 23.53 -15.92 0.32
C GLY A 4 23.75 -16.82 -0.88
N GLY A 5 22.69 -17.40 -1.36
CA GLY A 5 22.65 -18.03 -2.67
C GLY A 5 21.22 -17.92 -3.15
N PHE A 6 20.92 -17.05 -4.11
CA PHE A 6 19.67 -16.93 -4.87
C PHE A 6 18.33 -17.16 -4.11
N ASP A 7 18.36 -17.08 -2.80
CA ASP A 7 17.25 -17.27 -1.90
C ASP A 7 16.47 -15.97 -1.79
N ARG A 8 15.16 -16.10 -1.56
CA ARG A 8 14.20 -15.01 -1.49
C ARG A 8 14.67 -13.89 -0.57
N VAL A 9 14.31 -12.66 -0.91
CA VAL A 9 14.50 -11.51 -0.03
C VAL A 9 13.49 -11.61 1.12
N TRP A 10 13.97 -11.59 2.35
CA TRP A 10 13.18 -11.64 3.58
C TRP A 10 13.20 -10.29 4.28
N GLY A 11 12.11 -9.99 4.98
CA GLY A 11 12.03 -8.80 5.81
C GLY A 11 12.76 -8.91 7.15
N PRO A 12 12.76 -7.84 7.95
CA PRO A 12 13.36 -7.83 9.28
C PRO A 12 12.70 -8.84 10.21
N ALA A 13 13.52 -9.65 10.89
CA ALA A 13 13.02 -10.65 11.82
C ALA A 13 12.18 -10.02 12.94
N GLY A 14 11.08 -10.67 13.32
CA GLY A 14 10.18 -10.22 14.38
C GLY A 14 9.28 -9.04 13.98
N SER A 15 9.21 -8.68 12.69
CA SER A 15 8.30 -7.65 12.17
C SER A 15 7.11 -8.25 11.44
N TYR A 16 6.04 -7.44 11.25
CA TYR A 16 4.88 -7.83 10.40
C TYR A 16 5.26 -8.16 8.96
N ILE A 17 6.43 -7.69 8.50
CA ILE A 17 6.93 -7.88 7.14
C ILE A 17 8.13 -8.83 7.09
N GLU A 18 8.29 -9.72 8.07
CA GLU A 18 9.39 -10.69 8.11
C GLU A 18 9.35 -11.63 6.90
N GLY A 19 8.18 -12.10 6.50
CA GLY A 19 8.02 -12.98 5.35
C GLY A 19 8.34 -12.28 4.02
N ASN A 20 8.86 -13.04 3.07
CA ASN A 20 9.18 -12.52 1.73
C ASN A 20 7.96 -11.95 0.99
N ASN A 21 6.78 -12.52 1.20
CA ASN A 21 5.54 -12.05 0.58
C ASN A 21 5.03 -10.75 1.21
N GLU A 22 5.10 -10.68 2.55
CA GLU A 22 4.73 -9.53 3.36
C GLU A 22 5.64 -8.35 3.04
N LEU A 23 6.95 -8.58 2.99
CA LEU A 23 7.92 -7.57 2.57
C LEU A 23 7.63 -7.06 1.16
N ALA A 24 7.36 -7.97 0.21
CA ALA A 24 7.09 -7.58 -1.17
C ALA A 24 5.86 -6.66 -1.28
N LEU A 25 4.77 -6.99 -0.58
CA LEU A 25 3.58 -6.14 -0.58
C LEU A 25 3.86 -4.78 0.05
N ALA A 26 4.56 -4.74 1.19
CA ALA A 26 4.95 -3.50 1.85
C ALA A 26 5.77 -2.59 0.90
N LEU A 27 6.76 -3.17 0.21
CA LEU A 27 7.58 -2.46 -0.77
C LEU A 27 6.74 -1.88 -1.91
N ILE A 28 5.85 -2.67 -2.49
CA ILE A 28 5.02 -2.26 -3.64
C ILE A 28 4.07 -1.14 -3.24
N VAL A 29 3.42 -1.24 -2.09
CA VAL A 29 2.45 -0.25 -1.61
C VAL A 29 3.13 1.09 -1.28
N THR A 30 4.44 1.13 -0.99
CA THR A 30 5.19 2.37 -0.79
C THR A 30 5.55 3.10 -2.08
N ILE A 31 5.61 2.43 -3.24
CA ILE A 31 6.04 3.04 -4.51
C ILE A 31 5.21 4.28 -4.88
N PRO A 32 3.86 4.28 -4.80
CA PRO A 32 3.07 5.48 -5.07
C PRO A 32 3.39 6.66 -4.14
N LEU A 33 3.69 6.39 -2.87
CA LEU A 33 4.08 7.43 -1.91
C LEU A 33 5.44 8.02 -2.25
N MET A 34 6.42 7.19 -2.64
CA MET A 34 7.71 7.69 -3.16
C MET A 34 7.51 8.54 -4.43
N ARG A 35 6.59 8.13 -5.31
CA ARG A 35 6.24 8.91 -6.50
C ARG A 35 5.64 10.26 -6.14
N LEU A 36 4.77 10.32 -5.14
CA LEU A 36 4.23 11.59 -4.63
C LEU A 36 5.37 12.52 -4.20
N LEU A 37 6.29 12.03 -3.38
CA LEU A 37 7.44 12.81 -2.93
C LEU A 37 8.32 13.25 -4.09
N GLN A 38 8.53 12.39 -5.09
CA GLN A 38 9.31 12.72 -6.29
C GLN A 38 8.67 13.84 -7.11
N MET A 39 7.35 13.83 -7.27
CA MET A 39 6.62 14.83 -8.04
C MET A 39 6.78 16.23 -7.43
N HIS A 40 6.77 16.30 -6.10
CA HIS A 40 6.82 17.55 -5.33
C HIS A 40 8.21 17.92 -4.81
N ALA A 41 9.25 17.12 -5.09
CA ALA A 41 10.62 17.46 -4.71
C ALA A 41 11.14 18.63 -5.57
N ASN A 42 11.76 19.62 -4.91
CA ASN A 42 12.30 20.80 -5.62
C ASN A 42 13.70 20.56 -6.20
N ARG A 43 14.49 19.65 -5.58
CA ARG A 43 15.89 19.43 -5.99
C ARG A 43 16.03 18.25 -6.95
N PRO A 44 16.75 18.38 -8.07
CA PRO A 44 16.87 17.32 -9.07
C PRO A 44 17.56 16.07 -8.55
N TRP A 45 18.49 16.19 -7.61
CA TRP A 45 19.14 15.02 -6.99
C TRP A 45 18.17 14.19 -6.13
N ILE A 46 17.21 14.84 -5.44
CA ILE A 46 16.14 14.15 -4.69
C ILE A 46 15.23 13.40 -5.67
N LYS A 47 14.85 14.02 -6.78
CA LYS A 47 14.03 13.36 -7.83
C LYS A 47 14.70 12.11 -8.39
N ARG A 48 16.02 12.20 -8.67
CA ARG A 48 16.81 11.06 -9.18
C ARG A 48 17.00 9.99 -8.11
N GLY A 49 17.27 10.38 -6.86
CA GLY A 49 17.39 9.46 -5.72
C GLY A 49 16.10 8.67 -5.48
N LEU A 50 14.94 9.36 -5.48
CA LEU A 50 13.62 8.70 -5.34
C LEU A 50 13.31 7.78 -6.53
N LEU A 51 13.71 8.16 -7.77
CA LEU A 51 13.56 7.26 -8.91
C LEU A 51 14.39 5.99 -8.72
N GLY A 52 15.66 6.14 -8.33
CA GLY A 52 16.52 4.99 -8.00
C GLY A 52 15.94 4.13 -6.90
N ALA A 53 15.43 4.74 -5.83
CA ALA A 53 14.78 4.02 -4.73
C ALA A 53 13.54 3.25 -5.21
N MET A 54 12.67 3.84 -6.03
CA MET A 54 11.50 3.14 -6.59
C MET A 54 11.90 1.96 -7.47
N ILE A 55 12.94 2.10 -8.30
CA ILE A 55 13.45 0.99 -9.13
C ILE A 55 13.99 -0.13 -8.24
N LEU A 56 14.83 0.19 -7.26
CA LEU A 56 15.38 -0.80 -6.32
C LEU A 56 14.28 -1.50 -5.52
N THR A 57 13.26 -0.75 -5.08
CA THR A 57 12.09 -1.28 -4.37
C THR A 57 11.30 -2.25 -5.25
N ALA A 58 11.08 -1.90 -6.53
CA ALA A 58 10.40 -2.77 -7.48
C ALA A 58 11.22 -4.05 -7.76
N LEU A 59 12.55 -3.93 -7.94
CA LEU A 59 13.43 -5.08 -8.13
C LEU A 59 13.46 -5.99 -6.90
N ALA A 60 13.51 -5.42 -5.68
CA ALA A 60 13.45 -6.19 -4.44
C ALA A 60 12.12 -6.94 -4.29
N ALA A 61 11.01 -6.29 -4.64
CA ALA A 61 9.69 -6.91 -4.63
C ALA A 61 9.58 -8.06 -5.65
N LEU A 62 10.12 -7.92 -6.86
CA LEU A 62 10.20 -9.00 -7.85
C LEU A 62 11.12 -10.13 -7.37
N GLY A 63 12.27 -9.79 -6.77
CA GLY A 63 13.21 -10.75 -6.19
C GLY A 63 12.66 -11.56 -5.01
N SER A 64 11.58 -11.11 -4.38
CA SER A 64 10.87 -11.86 -3.34
C SER A 64 10.14 -13.09 -3.87
N GLN A 65 9.91 -13.18 -5.18
CA GLN A 65 9.16 -14.24 -5.85
C GLN A 65 7.71 -14.41 -5.33
N SER A 66 7.08 -13.31 -4.91
CA SER A 66 5.73 -13.31 -4.35
C SER A 66 4.65 -13.22 -5.43
N ARG A 67 3.81 -14.26 -5.55
CA ARG A 67 2.63 -14.26 -6.44
C ARG A 67 1.61 -13.17 -6.03
N GLY A 68 1.40 -13.00 -4.72
CA GLY A 68 0.49 -11.97 -4.19
C GLY A 68 0.96 -10.55 -4.52
N ALA A 69 2.28 -10.32 -4.52
CA ALA A 69 2.88 -9.04 -4.93
C ALA A 69 2.64 -8.73 -6.42
N LEU A 70 2.70 -9.74 -7.30
CA LEU A 70 2.37 -9.56 -8.72
C LEU A 70 0.90 -9.16 -8.92
N LEU A 71 -0.02 -9.80 -8.20
CA LEU A 71 -1.44 -9.45 -8.25
C LEU A 71 -1.66 -8.02 -7.73
N ALA A 72 -0.96 -7.62 -6.67
CA ALA A 72 -0.99 -6.24 -6.17
C ALA A 72 -0.49 -5.24 -7.22
N LEU A 73 0.64 -5.53 -7.88
CA LEU A 73 1.16 -4.70 -8.97
C LEU A 73 0.16 -4.59 -10.13
N LEU A 74 -0.46 -5.68 -10.53
CA LEU A 74 -1.48 -5.68 -11.58
C LEU A 74 -2.70 -4.82 -11.19
N ALA A 75 -3.17 -4.92 -9.94
CA ALA A 75 -4.26 -4.09 -9.45
C ALA A 75 -3.89 -2.60 -9.46
N MET A 76 -2.67 -2.26 -9.01
CA MET A 76 -2.15 -0.89 -9.04
C MET A 76 -2.03 -0.36 -10.48
N ALA A 77 -1.48 -1.18 -11.37
CA ALA A 77 -1.35 -0.87 -12.80
C ALA A 77 -2.72 -0.64 -13.45
N ALA A 78 -3.71 -1.49 -13.12
CA ALA A 78 -5.07 -1.33 -13.61
C ALA A 78 -5.71 0.00 -13.16
N VAL A 79 -5.53 0.40 -11.90
CA VAL A 79 -6.02 1.69 -11.39
C VAL A 79 -5.32 2.87 -12.08
N LEU A 80 -4.01 2.78 -12.30
CA LEU A 80 -3.24 3.81 -13.02
C LEU A 80 -3.70 3.91 -14.47
N TRP A 81 -3.82 2.77 -15.16
CA TRP A 81 -4.28 2.72 -16.56
C TRP A 81 -5.71 3.24 -16.71
N TRP A 82 -6.62 2.82 -15.82
CA TRP A 82 -8.01 3.31 -15.84
C TRP A 82 -8.09 4.85 -15.79
N ARG A 83 -7.16 5.47 -15.06
CA ARG A 83 -7.11 6.92 -14.85
C ARG A 83 -6.25 7.68 -15.86
N SER A 84 -5.51 6.97 -16.67
CA SER A 84 -4.67 7.56 -17.70
C SER A 84 -5.51 8.35 -18.72
N ALA A 85 -4.98 9.49 -19.13
CA ALA A 85 -5.52 10.27 -20.25
C ALA A 85 -5.21 9.59 -21.59
N ASP A 86 -4.05 8.92 -21.70
CA ASP A 86 -3.60 8.21 -22.89
C ASP A 86 -3.51 6.70 -22.59
N LYS A 87 -4.65 6.03 -22.70
CA LYS A 87 -4.78 4.60 -22.38
C LYS A 87 -3.94 3.69 -23.26
N VAL A 88 -3.76 4.07 -24.53
CA VAL A 88 -2.99 3.24 -25.49
C VAL A 88 -1.51 3.30 -25.14
N ARG A 89 -0.95 4.49 -24.98
CA ARG A 89 0.45 4.67 -24.62
C ARG A 89 0.77 4.00 -23.28
N ASP A 90 -0.02 4.28 -22.25
CA ASP A 90 0.25 3.77 -20.91
C ASP A 90 -0.04 2.26 -20.83
N GLY A 91 -0.98 1.74 -21.60
CA GLY A 91 -1.21 0.30 -21.78
C GLY A 91 -0.01 -0.39 -22.42
N ILE A 92 0.59 0.21 -23.46
CA ILE A 92 1.83 -0.31 -24.08
C ILE A 92 2.98 -0.29 -23.10
N ILE A 93 3.16 0.80 -22.33
CA ILE A 93 4.21 0.88 -21.30
C ILE A 93 4.04 -0.23 -20.27
N LEU A 94 2.83 -0.43 -19.76
CA LEU A 94 2.54 -1.49 -18.78
C LEU A 94 2.77 -2.88 -19.36
N LEU A 95 2.41 -3.11 -20.61
CA LEU A 95 2.67 -4.36 -21.32
C LEU A 95 4.17 -4.62 -21.45
N VAL A 96 4.94 -3.64 -21.93
CA VAL A 96 6.40 -3.75 -22.10
C VAL A 96 7.08 -4.01 -20.75
N VAL A 97 6.71 -3.27 -19.71
CA VAL A 97 7.24 -3.47 -18.35
C VAL A 97 6.86 -4.86 -17.82
N GLY A 98 5.62 -5.30 -18.04
CA GLY A 98 5.16 -6.63 -17.64
C GLY A 98 5.93 -7.75 -18.33
N VAL A 99 6.07 -7.68 -19.65
CA VAL A 99 6.84 -8.66 -20.45
C VAL A 99 8.31 -8.67 -20.04
N ALA A 100 8.92 -7.49 -19.89
CA ALA A 100 10.29 -7.38 -19.41
C ALA A 100 10.45 -8.01 -18.01
N SER A 101 9.53 -7.74 -17.09
CA SER A 101 9.55 -8.32 -15.74
C SER A 101 9.50 -9.85 -15.78
N ILE A 102 8.67 -10.43 -16.66
CA ILE A 102 8.58 -11.89 -16.85
C ILE A 102 9.88 -12.44 -17.49
N ALA A 103 10.41 -11.75 -18.50
CA ALA A 103 11.62 -12.19 -19.20
C ALA A 103 12.88 -12.20 -18.32
N PHE A 104 12.93 -11.33 -17.31
CA PHE A 104 14.04 -11.26 -16.34
C PHE A 104 13.79 -12.11 -15.07
N MET A 105 12.68 -12.86 -15.00
CA MET A 105 12.41 -13.73 -13.85
C MET A 105 13.34 -14.96 -13.82
N PRO A 106 13.88 -15.33 -12.64
CA PRO A 106 14.68 -16.53 -12.49
C PRO A 106 13.88 -17.80 -12.86
N ALA A 107 14.58 -18.82 -13.42
CA ALA A 107 13.97 -20.09 -13.82
C ALA A 107 13.19 -20.80 -12.69
N ASN A 108 13.59 -20.59 -11.43
CA ASN A 108 12.89 -21.11 -10.25
C ASN A 108 11.46 -20.52 -10.09
N TRP A 109 11.17 -19.39 -10.72
CA TRP A 109 9.83 -18.78 -10.69
C TRP A 109 8.87 -19.48 -11.65
N THR A 110 9.34 -19.84 -12.85
CA THR A 110 8.54 -20.61 -13.82
C THR A 110 8.18 -21.98 -13.26
N ALA A 111 9.13 -22.69 -12.67
CA ALA A 111 8.87 -23.97 -12.00
C ALA A 111 7.81 -23.87 -10.89
N ARG A 112 7.70 -22.71 -10.20
CA ARG A 112 6.65 -22.46 -9.21
C ARG A 112 5.29 -22.12 -9.81
N MET A 113 5.26 -21.57 -11.02
CA MET A 113 3.98 -21.33 -11.71
C MET A 113 3.38 -22.63 -12.23
N ASP A 114 4.23 -23.61 -12.60
CA ASP A 114 3.79 -24.93 -13.06
C ASP A 114 3.09 -25.73 -11.95
N THR A 115 3.48 -25.54 -10.67
CA THR A 115 2.81 -26.17 -9.50
C THR A 115 1.41 -25.61 -9.21
N ILE A 116 0.93 -24.57 -9.92
CA ILE A 116 -0.45 -24.08 -9.79
C ILE A 116 -1.47 -25.13 -10.26
N GLN A 117 -1.08 -26.06 -11.11
CA GLN A 117 -1.98 -27.09 -11.65
C GLN A 117 -2.19 -28.27 -10.66
N GLU A 118 -1.38 -28.40 -9.62
CA GLU A 118 -1.44 -29.47 -8.60
C GLU A 118 -1.89 -28.95 -7.23
N TYR A 119 -3.00 -28.22 -7.20
CA TYR A 119 -3.53 -27.59 -5.97
C TYR A 119 -3.79 -28.56 -4.81
N GLY A 120 -4.08 -29.81 -5.10
CA GLY A 120 -4.38 -30.83 -4.08
C GLY A 120 -3.16 -31.32 -3.29
N GLU A 121 -1.96 -31.12 -3.82
CA GLU A 121 -0.69 -31.56 -3.21
C GLU A 121 0.11 -30.40 -2.59
N ASP A 122 -0.29 -29.14 -2.80
CA ASP A 122 0.37 -27.98 -2.20
C ASP A 122 -0.15 -27.78 -0.75
N GLU A 123 0.59 -28.33 0.21
CA GLU A 123 0.32 -28.16 1.66
C GLU A 123 0.11 -26.69 2.06
N SER A 124 0.76 -25.76 1.37
CA SER A 124 0.62 -24.33 1.63
C SER A 124 -0.74 -23.79 1.17
N ALA A 125 -1.26 -24.26 0.05
CA ALA A 125 -2.58 -23.86 -0.46
C ALA A 125 -3.69 -24.47 0.41
N MET A 126 -3.61 -25.76 0.71
CA MET A 126 -4.57 -26.44 1.57
C MET A 126 -4.58 -25.88 2.99
N GLY A 127 -3.41 -25.53 3.53
CA GLY A 127 -3.32 -24.88 4.85
C GLY A 127 -4.08 -23.54 4.91
N ARG A 128 -4.02 -22.73 3.83
CA ARG A 128 -4.81 -21.48 3.74
C ARG A 128 -6.31 -21.74 3.64
N ILE A 129 -6.72 -22.68 2.79
CA ILE A 129 -8.13 -23.05 2.64
C ILE A 129 -8.70 -23.53 3.97
N ASN A 130 -7.99 -24.35 4.71
CA ASN A 130 -8.39 -24.80 6.03
C ASN A 130 -8.49 -23.63 7.03
N ALA A 131 -7.55 -22.69 6.99
CA ALA A 131 -7.62 -21.49 7.84
C ALA A 131 -8.82 -20.59 7.46
N TRP A 132 -9.17 -20.49 6.18
CA TRP A 132 -10.35 -19.74 5.74
C TRP A 132 -11.66 -20.44 6.16
N HIS A 133 -11.73 -21.78 6.06
CA HIS A 133 -12.85 -22.56 6.56
C HIS A 133 -12.98 -22.40 8.07
N MET A 134 -11.88 -22.48 8.83
CA MET A 134 -11.86 -22.24 10.27
C MET A 134 -12.43 -20.86 10.60
N ALA A 135 -11.92 -19.79 9.98
CA ALA A 135 -12.38 -18.42 10.23
C ALA A 135 -13.85 -18.22 9.88
N TRP A 136 -14.31 -18.77 8.75
CA TRP A 136 -15.72 -18.69 8.33
C TRP A 136 -16.64 -19.43 9.28
N ASN A 137 -16.32 -20.67 9.65
CA ASN A 137 -17.13 -21.50 10.53
C ASN A 137 -17.14 -20.94 11.94
N LEU A 138 -16.00 -20.43 12.43
CA LEU A 138 -15.93 -19.75 13.72
C LEU A 138 -16.84 -18.52 13.74
N ALA A 139 -16.75 -17.63 12.74
CA ALA A 139 -17.60 -16.44 12.65
C ALA A 139 -19.09 -16.78 12.50
N SER A 140 -19.42 -17.89 11.80
CA SER A 140 -20.80 -18.35 11.64
C SER A 140 -21.41 -18.88 12.95
N ASN A 141 -20.57 -19.43 13.84
CA ASN A 141 -20.99 -19.88 15.16
C ASN A 141 -20.85 -18.78 16.22
N ASN A 142 -19.97 -17.83 16.02
CA ASN A 142 -19.67 -16.74 16.92
C ASN A 142 -19.59 -15.42 16.12
N PHE A 143 -20.71 -14.71 16.04
CA PHE A 143 -20.92 -13.56 15.14
C PHE A 143 -19.90 -12.42 15.34
N PHE A 144 -19.34 -12.31 16.55
CA PHE A 144 -18.29 -11.34 16.92
C PHE A 144 -16.86 -11.91 16.82
N GLY A 145 -16.70 -13.14 16.29
CA GLY A 145 -15.40 -13.81 16.14
C GLY A 145 -14.87 -14.43 17.42
N GLY A 146 -13.63 -14.90 17.39
CA GLY A 146 -12.97 -15.61 18.48
C GLY A 146 -11.99 -14.77 19.31
N GLY A 147 -11.82 -13.48 19.00
CA GLY A 147 -10.78 -12.63 19.59
C GLY A 147 -9.44 -12.73 18.82
N PHE A 148 -8.41 -12.11 19.34
CA PHE A 148 -7.07 -12.18 18.73
C PHE A 148 -6.48 -13.59 18.84
N ASP A 149 -5.56 -13.92 17.94
CA ASP A 149 -4.81 -15.19 17.91
C ASP A 149 -5.71 -16.44 17.83
N VAL A 150 -6.77 -16.39 17.03
CA VAL A 150 -7.73 -17.48 16.82
C VAL A 150 -7.15 -18.74 16.18
N ALA A 151 -5.94 -18.69 15.61
CA ALA A 151 -5.28 -19.82 14.96
C ALA A 151 -4.73 -20.83 15.98
N THR A 152 -5.63 -21.44 16.75
CA THR A 152 -5.31 -22.45 17.78
C THR A 152 -5.67 -23.86 17.32
N VAL A 153 -5.03 -24.86 17.91
CA VAL A 153 -5.35 -26.28 17.66
C VAL A 153 -6.84 -26.56 17.94
N GLU A 154 -7.39 -25.99 19.03
CA GLU A 154 -8.78 -26.15 19.39
C GLU A 154 -9.74 -25.64 18.31
N ASN A 155 -9.51 -24.40 17.83
CA ASN A 155 -10.35 -23.80 16.80
C ASN A 155 -10.24 -24.54 15.46
N PHE A 156 -9.03 -24.97 15.06
CA PHE A 156 -8.85 -25.73 13.84
C PHE A 156 -9.51 -27.11 13.90
N THR A 157 -9.37 -27.83 15.00
CA THR A 157 -10.03 -29.13 15.20
C THR A 157 -11.55 -28.96 15.17
N ARG A 158 -12.09 -27.92 15.81
CA ARG A 158 -13.53 -27.69 15.93
C ARG A 158 -14.15 -27.17 14.64
N TYR A 159 -13.49 -26.27 13.91
CA TYR A 159 -14.09 -25.52 12.82
C TYR A 159 -13.53 -25.84 11.42
N ALA A 160 -12.38 -26.52 11.32
CA ALA A 160 -11.78 -26.94 10.05
C ALA A 160 -11.54 -28.45 9.94
N ALA A 161 -11.81 -29.21 11.01
CA ALA A 161 -11.58 -30.67 11.09
C ALA A 161 -10.10 -31.07 10.82
N VAL A 162 -9.14 -30.17 11.12
CA VAL A 162 -7.69 -30.41 11.01
C VAL A 162 -7.02 -30.01 12.32
N VAL A 163 -5.90 -30.65 12.65
CA VAL A 163 -5.19 -30.44 13.92
C VAL A 163 -4.13 -29.35 13.82
N GLU A 164 -3.60 -29.09 12.62
CA GLU A 164 -2.50 -28.16 12.43
C GLU A 164 -3.00 -26.72 12.21
N PRO A 165 -2.79 -25.80 13.18
CA PRO A 165 -3.16 -24.41 13.02
C PRO A 165 -2.22 -23.71 12.03
N ARG A 166 -2.79 -22.89 11.16
CA ARG A 166 -2.06 -22.08 10.19
C ARG A 166 -2.60 -20.65 10.20
N ALA A 167 -1.75 -19.67 9.91
CA ALA A 167 -2.19 -18.30 9.72
C ALA A 167 -3.14 -18.20 8.52
N ALA A 168 -4.14 -17.32 8.59
CA ALA A 168 -5.14 -17.15 7.53
C ALA A 168 -4.53 -16.71 6.20
N HIS A 169 -3.35 -16.05 6.23
CA HIS A 169 -2.74 -15.44 5.05
C HIS A 169 -3.74 -14.67 4.19
N SER A 170 -4.61 -13.92 4.85
CA SER A 170 -5.60 -13.04 4.24
C SER A 170 -6.07 -12.03 5.27
N ILE A 171 -5.95 -10.72 4.95
CA ILE A 171 -6.46 -9.65 5.83
C ILE A 171 -7.95 -9.81 6.10
N TYR A 172 -8.70 -10.33 5.15
CA TYR A 172 -10.15 -10.50 5.28
C TYR A 172 -10.52 -11.66 6.22
N PHE A 173 -9.91 -12.82 6.02
CA PHE A 173 -10.18 -13.97 6.87
C PHE A 173 -9.51 -13.85 8.25
N GLN A 174 -8.43 -13.09 8.37
CA GLN A 174 -7.85 -12.72 9.66
C GLN A 174 -8.88 -11.92 10.47
N ILE A 175 -9.40 -10.82 9.93
CA ILE A 175 -10.42 -10.00 10.61
C ILE A 175 -11.71 -10.80 10.84
N LEU A 176 -12.13 -11.64 9.88
CA LEU A 176 -13.32 -12.46 10.02
C LEU A 176 -13.20 -13.45 11.19
N GLY A 177 -12.07 -14.13 11.31
CA GLY A 177 -11.85 -15.08 12.41
C GLY A 177 -11.78 -14.39 13.77
N GLU A 178 -11.03 -13.29 13.85
CA GLU A 178 -10.78 -12.59 15.11
C GLU A 178 -11.96 -11.73 15.56
N HIS A 179 -12.66 -11.05 14.66
CA HIS A 179 -13.70 -10.07 14.98
C HIS A 179 -15.07 -10.37 14.36
N GLY A 180 -15.21 -11.53 13.73
CA GLY A 180 -16.46 -11.98 13.14
C GLY A 180 -16.95 -11.13 11.97
N PHE A 181 -18.22 -11.30 11.63
CA PHE A 181 -18.85 -10.55 10.53
C PHE A 181 -18.97 -9.04 10.84
N VAL A 182 -19.14 -8.67 12.11
CA VAL A 182 -19.20 -7.26 12.53
C VAL A 182 -17.86 -6.58 12.30
N GLY A 183 -16.76 -7.21 12.74
CA GLY A 183 -15.42 -6.67 12.54
C GLY A 183 -15.05 -6.57 11.07
N LEU A 184 -15.34 -7.61 10.28
CA LEU A 184 -15.11 -7.58 8.84
C LEU A 184 -15.91 -6.46 8.17
N PHE A 185 -17.19 -6.27 8.51
CA PHE A 185 -18.02 -5.20 7.97
C PHE A 185 -17.45 -3.82 8.30
N ILE A 186 -17.07 -3.57 9.55
CA ILE A 186 -16.46 -2.29 9.97
C ILE A 186 -15.12 -2.06 9.26
N TYR A 187 -14.29 -3.11 9.12
CA TYR A 187 -13.00 -3.06 8.42
C TYR A 187 -13.17 -2.67 6.95
N LEU A 188 -14.09 -3.33 6.24
CA LEU A 188 -14.38 -3.03 4.84
C LEU A 188 -14.99 -1.63 4.68
N LEU A 189 -15.88 -1.23 5.56
CA LEU A 189 -16.51 0.09 5.57
C LEU A 189 -15.47 1.20 5.81
N MET A 190 -14.54 1.00 6.72
CA MET A 190 -13.43 1.93 6.97
C MET A 190 -12.61 2.14 5.68
N TRP A 191 -12.16 1.07 5.02
CA TRP A 191 -11.39 1.18 3.78
C TRP A 191 -12.20 1.77 2.63
N TRP A 192 -13.49 1.49 2.56
CA TRP A 192 -14.40 2.12 1.62
C TRP A 192 -14.45 3.64 1.82
N PHE A 193 -14.61 4.11 3.05
CA PHE A 193 -14.61 5.54 3.32
C PHE A 193 -13.26 6.20 3.05
N VAL A 194 -12.16 5.53 3.31
CA VAL A 194 -10.82 6.04 2.96
C VAL A 194 -10.69 6.18 1.44
N TRP A 195 -11.15 5.18 0.68
CA TRP A 195 -11.17 5.22 -0.78
C TRP A 195 -11.99 6.40 -1.32
N LEU A 196 -13.20 6.59 -0.82
CA LEU A 196 -14.06 7.71 -1.20
C LEU A 196 -13.44 9.05 -0.80
N SER A 197 -12.85 9.13 0.39
CA SER A 197 -12.17 10.32 0.91
C SER A 197 -10.97 10.72 0.06
N ALA A 198 -10.14 9.76 -0.33
CA ALA A 198 -9.01 9.97 -1.23
C ALA A 198 -9.49 10.43 -2.63
N GLY A 199 -10.58 9.82 -3.14
CA GLY A 199 -11.22 10.24 -4.39
C GLY A 199 -11.79 11.64 -4.35
N HIS A 200 -12.41 12.04 -3.23
CA HIS A 200 -12.88 13.39 -3.00
C HIS A 200 -11.73 14.39 -2.94
N LEU A 201 -10.69 14.07 -2.15
CA LEU A 201 -9.47 14.89 -2.04
C LEU A 201 -8.84 15.16 -3.40
N ARG A 202 -8.72 14.11 -4.24
CA ARG A 202 -8.22 14.23 -5.61
C ARG A 202 -9.02 15.21 -6.46
N LYS A 203 -10.35 15.14 -6.39
CA LYS A 203 -11.21 16.01 -7.20
C LYS A 203 -11.22 17.45 -6.67
N ALA A 204 -11.36 17.63 -5.36
CA ALA A 204 -11.54 18.95 -4.76
C ALA A 204 -10.25 19.79 -4.77
N ALA A 205 -9.06 19.17 -4.74
CA ALA A 205 -7.78 19.86 -4.75
C ALA A 205 -7.20 20.07 -6.17
N ARG A 206 -7.81 19.49 -7.20
CA ARG A 206 -7.25 19.43 -8.56
C ARG A 206 -6.99 20.81 -9.17
N ASP A 207 -7.94 21.73 -8.99
CA ASP A 207 -7.94 23.04 -9.65
C ASP A 207 -7.41 24.16 -8.74
N ILE A 208 -6.84 23.79 -7.56
CA ILE A 208 -6.22 24.70 -6.59
C ILE A 208 -4.72 24.52 -6.69
N PRO A 209 -3.95 25.49 -7.25
CA PRO A 209 -2.50 25.34 -7.46
C PRO A 209 -1.74 25.01 -6.17
N GLU A 210 -2.06 25.67 -5.05
CA GLU A 210 -1.41 25.50 -3.74
C GLU A 210 -1.73 24.14 -3.10
N ALA A 211 -2.87 23.56 -3.47
CA ALA A 211 -3.36 22.27 -2.93
C ALA A 211 -3.19 21.11 -3.92
N ARG A 212 -2.55 21.31 -5.07
CA ARG A 212 -2.42 20.29 -6.12
C ARG A 212 -1.76 19.01 -5.62
N TRP A 213 -0.82 19.12 -4.69
CA TRP A 213 -0.16 17.99 -4.04
C TRP A 213 -1.15 17.07 -3.32
N LEU A 214 -2.27 17.59 -2.80
CA LEU A 214 -3.34 16.80 -2.20
C LEU A 214 -4.15 16.03 -3.24
N SER A 215 -4.29 16.58 -4.44
CA SER A 215 -4.90 15.85 -5.56
C SER A 215 -4.04 14.61 -5.91
N ASP A 216 -2.72 14.79 -5.99
CA ASP A 216 -1.78 13.71 -6.24
C ASP A 216 -1.74 12.72 -5.08
N LEU A 217 -1.75 13.20 -3.82
CA LEU A 217 -1.88 12.35 -2.63
C LEU A 217 -3.13 11.48 -2.71
N GLY A 218 -4.30 12.06 -2.98
CA GLY A 218 -5.54 11.30 -3.10
C GLY A 218 -5.50 10.25 -4.21
N ALA A 219 -4.92 10.61 -5.37
CA ALA A 219 -4.78 9.69 -6.50
C ALA A 219 -3.85 8.51 -6.17
N LEU A 220 -2.66 8.79 -5.64
CA LEU A 220 -1.63 7.78 -5.36
C LEU A 220 -1.97 6.93 -4.13
N SER A 221 -2.65 7.50 -3.12
CA SER A 221 -3.22 6.72 -2.00
C SER A 221 -4.20 5.65 -2.49
N GLN A 222 -5.09 5.97 -3.43
CA GLN A 222 -6.00 4.97 -4.00
C GLN A 222 -5.25 3.88 -4.78
N VAL A 223 -4.12 4.19 -5.43
CA VAL A 223 -3.27 3.17 -6.07
C VAL A 223 -2.67 2.24 -5.02
N SER A 224 -2.07 2.78 -3.96
CA SER A 224 -1.53 1.98 -2.84
C SER A 224 -2.60 1.11 -2.18
N MET A 225 -3.79 1.68 -1.93
CA MET A 225 -4.91 0.94 -1.35
C MET A 225 -5.40 -0.21 -2.23
N ALA A 226 -5.45 -0.03 -3.56
CA ALA A 226 -5.81 -1.11 -4.48
C ALA A 226 -4.78 -2.25 -4.42
N GLY A 227 -3.48 -1.92 -4.40
CA GLY A 227 -2.42 -2.90 -4.20
C GLY A 227 -2.54 -3.64 -2.87
N PHE A 228 -2.79 -2.91 -1.78
CA PHE A 228 -2.97 -3.51 -0.46
C PHE A 228 -4.21 -4.40 -0.38
N ALA A 229 -5.35 -3.97 -0.93
CA ALA A 229 -6.59 -4.74 -0.92
C ALA A 229 -6.44 -6.09 -1.65
N VAL A 230 -5.78 -6.09 -2.81
CA VAL A 230 -5.59 -7.31 -3.61
C VAL A 230 -4.46 -8.17 -3.04
N GLY A 231 -3.30 -7.60 -2.75
CA GLY A 231 -2.16 -8.35 -2.20
C GLY A 231 -2.43 -8.87 -0.78
N GLY A 232 -3.10 -8.09 0.05
CA GLY A 232 -3.51 -8.45 1.40
C GLY A 232 -4.55 -9.58 1.45
N ALA A 233 -5.27 -9.84 0.35
CA ALA A 233 -6.14 -11.01 0.27
C ALA A 233 -5.40 -12.35 0.45
N PHE A 234 -4.08 -12.33 0.29
CA PHE A 234 -3.21 -13.51 0.39
C PHE A 234 -2.17 -13.41 1.51
N LEU A 235 -2.32 -12.47 2.45
CA LEU A 235 -1.34 -12.18 3.52
C LEU A 235 -2.01 -11.78 4.82
N SER A 236 -1.44 -12.17 5.96
CA SER A 236 -1.91 -11.79 7.30
C SER A 236 -1.37 -10.42 7.73
N LEU A 237 -1.76 -9.37 7.01
CA LEU A 237 -1.30 -8.00 7.21
C LEU A 237 -2.43 -7.04 7.61
N ALA A 238 -3.51 -7.55 8.25
CA ALA A 238 -4.64 -6.72 8.63
C ALA A 238 -4.25 -5.56 9.57
N TYR A 239 -3.23 -5.74 10.40
CA TYR A 239 -2.74 -4.75 11.38
C TYR A 239 -1.43 -4.07 10.98
N PHE A 240 -1.01 -4.23 9.73
CA PHE A 240 0.21 -3.58 9.24
C PHE A 240 0.02 -2.06 9.17
N ASP A 241 0.97 -1.30 9.69
CA ASP A 241 0.84 0.14 9.94
C ASP A 241 0.69 1.01 8.69
N LEU A 242 1.35 0.65 7.59
CA LEU A 242 1.45 1.52 6.41
C LEU A 242 0.10 1.92 5.80
N PRO A 243 -0.88 1.02 5.60
CA PRO A 243 -2.20 1.40 5.10
C PRO A 243 -2.93 2.38 6.03
N TYR A 244 -2.79 2.21 7.36
CA TYR A 244 -3.37 3.13 8.34
C TYR A 244 -2.69 4.50 8.31
N ASN A 245 -1.38 4.56 8.05
CA ASN A 245 -0.69 5.83 7.82
C ASN A 245 -1.23 6.55 6.56
N ILE A 246 -1.55 5.81 5.50
CA ILE A 246 -2.21 6.37 4.30
C ILE A 246 -3.59 6.94 4.66
N LEU A 247 -4.39 6.22 5.47
CA LEU A 247 -5.67 6.70 5.98
C LEU A 247 -5.49 8.04 6.70
N VAL A 248 -4.53 8.13 7.64
CA VAL A 248 -4.24 9.36 8.41
C VAL A 248 -3.86 10.50 7.46
N LEU A 249 -2.97 10.27 6.49
CA LEU A 249 -2.58 11.28 5.50
C LEU A 249 -3.76 11.81 4.69
N VAL A 250 -4.68 10.93 4.27
CA VAL A 250 -5.90 11.33 3.53
C VAL A 250 -6.82 12.16 4.42
N VAL A 251 -7.02 11.77 5.69
CA VAL A 251 -7.88 12.51 6.64
C VAL A 251 -7.29 13.88 6.94
N LEU A 252 -6.00 13.95 7.25
CA LEU A 252 -5.30 15.22 7.50
C LEU A 252 -5.32 16.12 6.26
N GLY A 253 -5.09 15.56 5.07
CA GLY A 253 -5.15 16.28 3.81
C GLY A 253 -6.53 16.88 3.56
N ARG A 254 -7.61 16.15 3.88
CA ARG A 254 -8.99 16.69 3.79
C ARG A 254 -9.23 17.81 4.80
N ALA A 255 -8.76 17.65 6.04
CA ALA A 255 -8.90 18.69 7.06
C ALA A 255 -8.15 19.96 6.66
N TRP A 256 -6.93 19.83 6.14
CA TRP A 256 -6.11 20.94 5.63
C TRP A 256 -6.82 21.67 4.46
N LEU A 257 -7.37 20.90 3.50
CA LEU A 257 -8.12 21.44 2.38
C LEU A 257 -9.38 22.19 2.83
N ALA A 258 -10.17 21.60 3.76
CA ALA A 258 -11.41 22.20 4.26
C ALA A 258 -11.17 23.52 5.02
N ARG A 259 -10.08 23.62 5.75
CA ARG A 259 -9.67 24.84 6.47
C ARG A 259 -9.06 25.90 5.54
N ARG A 260 -8.80 25.59 4.27
CA ARG A 260 -8.04 26.44 3.35
C ARG A 260 -6.70 26.89 3.96
N ALA A 261 -6.00 25.95 4.60
CA ALA A 261 -4.81 26.23 5.41
C ALA A 261 -3.68 26.92 4.62
N TRP A 262 -3.63 26.76 3.29
CA TRP A 262 -2.68 27.49 2.43
C TRP A 262 -2.83 29.01 2.50
N ILE A 263 -4.02 29.53 2.84
CA ILE A 263 -4.24 30.98 2.98
C ILE A 263 -3.58 31.47 4.27
N GLU A 264 -3.68 30.71 5.35
CA GLU A 264 -3.04 31.04 6.64
C GLU A 264 -1.52 30.86 6.53
N GLU A 265 -1.07 29.77 5.93
CA GLU A 265 0.35 29.50 5.69
C GLU A 265 1.00 30.60 4.85
N ALA A 266 0.33 31.06 3.78
CA ALA A 266 0.81 32.15 2.95
C ALA A 266 0.90 33.49 3.71
N ARG A 267 0.04 33.71 4.72
CA ARG A 267 0.10 34.91 5.59
C ARG A 267 1.21 34.84 6.63
N THR A 268 1.53 33.62 7.09
CA THR A 268 2.55 33.39 8.13
C THR A 268 3.94 33.10 7.59
N MET A 269 4.04 32.73 6.30
CA MET A 269 5.34 32.53 5.65
C MET A 269 6.12 33.87 5.59
N PRO A 270 7.34 33.92 6.12
CA PRO A 270 8.18 35.10 5.92
C PRO A 270 8.41 35.28 4.42
N LEU A 271 8.24 36.52 3.95
CA LEU A 271 8.54 36.86 2.55
C LEU A 271 9.98 36.45 2.22
N PRO A 272 10.26 35.87 1.04
CA PRO A 272 11.64 35.55 0.65
C PRO A 272 12.51 36.80 0.67
N ASP A 273 13.75 36.68 1.13
CA ASP A 273 14.69 37.80 1.28
C ASP A 273 15.12 38.34 -0.09
N THR A 274 14.26 39.12 -0.73
CA THR A 274 14.56 39.87 -1.96
C THR A 274 14.71 41.35 -1.64
N ARG A 275 15.47 42.08 -2.46
CA ARG A 275 15.58 43.55 -2.32
C ARG A 275 14.22 44.23 -2.34
N PHE A 276 13.31 43.76 -3.16
CA PHE A 276 11.94 44.28 -3.26
C PHE A 276 11.14 44.02 -1.96
N ASN A 277 11.18 42.81 -1.41
CA ASN A 277 10.47 42.47 -0.20
C ASN A 277 11.03 43.19 1.04
N ARG A 278 12.35 43.44 1.09
CA ARG A 278 12.94 44.31 2.12
C ARG A 278 12.42 45.74 2.03
N LEU A 279 12.36 46.27 0.83
CA LEU A 279 11.83 47.64 0.62
C LEU A 279 10.35 47.74 1.02
N VAL A 280 9.55 46.74 0.64
CA VAL A 280 8.13 46.69 1.04
C VAL A 280 7.95 46.55 2.54
N ALA A 281 8.75 45.72 3.20
CA ALA A 281 8.71 45.56 4.64
C ALA A 281 9.10 46.87 5.35
N ASP A 282 10.17 47.56 4.92
CA ASP A 282 10.62 48.84 5.47
C ASP A 282 9.55 49.95 5.27
N LEU A 283 8.91 49.99 4.10
CA LEU A 283 7.82 50.97 3.79
C LEU A 283 6.52 50.70 4.56
N ALA A 284 6.20 49.43 4.82
CA ALA A 284 4.98 48.99 5.49
C ALA A 284 5.16 48.83 7.02
N GLY A 285 6.35 49.03 7.57
CA GLY A 285 6.64 48.82 8.99
C GLY A 285 6.55 47.37 9.41
N LEU A 286 6.73 46.42 8.47
CA LEU A 286 6.64 44.98 8.73
C LEU A 286 8.04 44.40 9.11
N PRO A 287 8.10 43.28 9.85
CA PRO A 287 9.35 42.64 10.16
C PRO A 287 10.07 42.21 8.84
N ARG A 288 11.38 42.42 8.80
CA ARG A 288 12.20 42.05 7.64
C ARG A 288 12.18 40.54 7.37
N PRO A 289 12.21 40.12 6.11
CA PRO A 289 12.30 38.71 5.76
C PRO A 289 13.57 38.08 6.34
N LEU A 290 13.45 36.82 6.79
CA LEU A 290 14.59 36.06 7.32
C LEU A 290 15.56 35.73 6.17
N SER A 291 16.86 36.04 6.36
CA SER A 291 17.92 35.60 5.46
C SER A 291 18.03 34.08 5.49
N ALA A 292 18.02 33.44 4.31
CA ALA A 292 18.18 32.00 4.14
C ALA A 292 19.60 31.53 4.50
#